data_eecfacde141025ee35dd51a5fac9372a
#
_entry.id   eecfacde141025ee35dd51a5fac9372a
#
_cell.length_a   1.000
_cell.length_b   1.000
_cell.length_c   1.000
_cell.angle_alpha   90.00
_cell.angle_beta   90.00
_cell.angle_gamma   90.00
#
_symmetry.space_group_name_H-M   'P 1'
#
loop_
_entity.id
_entity.type
_entity.pdbx_description
1 polymer ?
#
loop_
_entity_poly.entity_id
_entity_poly.type
_entity_poly.pdbx_seq_one_letter_code
_entity_poly.pdbx_strand_id
1 'polypeptide(L)'
;FKQGLEVFLSDRSAIKEHYKNFLTENAIDFEEGQHDEDRILNADWIIKSPGIPKKAELIQKIQAKNIRISSEIEFASEFTDAKIIAITGSNGKTTTTSLIYHILKNDGMNVGLGGNIGYSFAKQVADDNFEYYVLEVSSFQLDDIQNFRPYISLLLNLSQDHLDQYNYDYEEYAMAKFRITENQENDNFFIYNKDDEMSKNILEKL
;
A
#
# COMPACT_ATOMS: atom_id res chain seq x y z
N PHE A 1 -1.64 -5.94 -16.26
CA PHE A 1 -2.01 -6.21 -17.68
C PHE A 1 -1.18 -5.33 -18.62
N LYS A 2 -1.05 -4.00 -18.44
CA LYS A 2 -0.20 -3.13 -19.28
C LYS A 2 1.29 -3.55 -19.31
N GLN A 3 1.75 -4.24 -18.29
CA GLN A 3 3.10 -4.81 -18.19
C GLN A 3 3.21 -6.22 -18.82
N GLY A 4 2.19 -6.68 -19.54
CA GLY A 4 2.16 -8.00 -20.16
C GLY A 4 1.91 -9.16 -19.21
N LEU A 5 1.52 -8.88 -17.96
CA LEU A 5 1.16 -9.91 -16.99
C LEU A 5 -0.25 -10.44 -17.29
N GLU A 6 -0.43 -11.76 -17.14
CA GLU A 6 -1.76 -12.35 -17.10
C GLU A 6 -2.44 -11.98 -15.78
N VAL A 7 -3.67 -11.47 -15.85
CA VAL A 7 -4.39 -10.95 -14.69
C VAL A 7 -5.74 -11.61 -14.53
N PHE A 8 -6.05 -12.03 -13.32
CA PHE A 8 -7.36 -12.49 -12.90
C PHE A 8 -7.83 -11.66 -11.70
N LEU A 9 -9.04 -11.11 -11.76
CA LEU A 9 -9.64 -10.38 -10.66
C LEU A 9 -10.70 -11.23 -9.97
N SER A 10 -10.57 -11.43 -8.66
CA SER A 10 -11.52 -12.15 -7.83
C SER A 10 -12.08 -11.23 -6.74
N ASP A 11 -13.39 -11.03 -6.70
CA ASP A 11 -14.08 -10.24 -5.67
C ASP A 11 -15.25 -11.02 -5.09
N ARG A 12 -15.31 -11.12 -3.76
CA ARG A 12 -16.42 -11.77 -3.05
C ARG A 12 -17.74 -10.99 -3.19
N SER A 13 -17.65 -9.69 -3.46
CA SER A 13 -18.78 -8.79 -3.66
C SER A 13 -19.09 -8.62 -5.14
N ALA A 14 -20.25 -8.04 -5.45
CA ALA A 14 -20.57 -7.65 -6.80
C ALA A 14 -19.66 -6.53 -7.29
N ILE A 15 -19.02 -6.71 -8.43
CA ILE A 15 -18.17 -5.71 -9.09
C ILE A 15 -19.06 -4.66 -9.75
N LYS A 16 -18.73 -3.38 -9.55
CA LYS A 16 -19.47 -2.29 -10.17
C LYS A 16 -19.39 -2.34 -11.69
N GLU A 17 -20.50 -2.03 -12.35
CA GLU A 17 -20.68 -2.20 -13.81
C GLU A 17 -19.56 -1.54 -14.64
N HIS A 18 -19.14 -0.32 -14.27
CA HIS A 18 -18.09 0.37 -15.01
C HIS A 18 -16.71 -0.34 -14.90
N TYR A 19 -16.44 -1.07 -13.80
CA TYR A 19 -15.24 -1.90 -13.70
C TYR A 19 -15.39 -3.19 -14.53
N LYS A 20 -16.58 -3.82 -14.55
CA LYS A 20 -16.83 -4.99 -15.41
C LYS A 20 -16.62 -4.66 -16.88
N ASN A 21 -17.14 -3.51 -17.31
CA ASN A 21 -16.95 -3.04 -18.68
C ASN A 21 -15.45 -2.89 -19.00
N PHE A 22 -14.70 -2.25 -18.12
CA PHE A 22 -13.24 -2.12 -18.28
C PHE A 22 -12.54 -3.48 -18.35
N LEU A 23 -12.88 -4.43 -17.46
CA LEU A 23 -12.29 -5.77 -17.46
C LEU A 23 -12.59 -6.51 -18.76
N THR A 24 -13.83 -6.46 -19.21
CA THR A 24 -14.30 -7.09 -20.46
C THR A 24 -13.63 -6.49 -21.69
N GLU A 25 -13.58 -5.16 -21.80
CA GLU A 25 -12.95 -4.43 -22.90
C GLU A 25 -11.45 -4.73 -23.03
N ASN A 26 -10.79 -5.05 -21.92
CA ASN A 26 -9.37 -5.39 -21.88
C ASN A 26 -9.09 -6.89 -21.83
N ALA A 27 -10.10 -7.74 -22.02
CA ALA A 27 -10.01 -9.19 -21.95
C ALA A 27 -9.35 -9.69 -20.66
N ILE A 28 -9.66 -9.03 -19.53
CA ILE A 28 -9.20 -9.43 -18.20
C ILE A 28 -10.28 -10.33 -17.58
N ASP A 29 -9.91 -11.56 -17.26
CA ASP A 29 -10.80 -12.51 -16.60
C ASP A 29 -11.13 -12.04 -15.17
N PHE A 30 -12.37 -12.22 -14.77
CA PHE A 30 -12.81 -11.90 -13.41
C PHE A 30 -13.93 -12.81 -12.92
N GLU A 31 -14.08 -12.84 -11.61
CA GLU A 31 -15.21 -13.46 -10.92
C GLU A 31 -15.75 -12.55 -9.82
N GLU A 32 -17.01 -12.74 -9.47
CA GLU A 32 -17.68 -12.04 -8.38
C GLU A 32 -18.59 -12.97 -7.57
N GLY A 33 -18.82 -12.61 -6.30
CA GLY A 33 -19.69 -13.37 -5.41
C GLY A 33 -19.06 -14.60 -4.76
N GLN A 34 -17.92 -15.01 -5.23
CA GLN A 34 -17.14 -16.16 -4.74
C GLN A 34 -15.66 -15.97 -5.01
N HIS A 35 -14.87 -16.96 -4.55
CA HIS A 35 -13.46 -17.09 -4.89
C HIS A 35 -13.19 -18.48 -5.46
N ASP A 36 -12.68 -18.56 -6.67
CA ASP A 36 -12.10 -19.79 -7.25
C ASP A 36 -10.74 -20.03 -6.60
N GLU A 37 -10.77 -20.77 -5.49
CA GLU A 37 -9.57 -21.05 -4.72
C GLU A 37 -8.50 -21.76 -5.53
N ASP A 38 -8.87 -22.68 -6.42
CA ASP A 38 -7.89 -23.42 -7.23
C ASP A 38 -7.16 -22.47 -8.17
N ARG A 39 -7.86 -21.55 -8.79
CA ARG A 39 -7.26 -20.54 -9.66
C ARG A 39 -6.37 -19.57 -8.89
N ILE A 40 -6.84 -19.07 -7.75
CA ILE A 40 -6.09 -18.17 -6.87
C ILE A 40 -4.82 -18.85 -6.35
N LEU A 41 -4.92 -20.11 -5.91
CA LEU A 41 -3.80 -20.88 -5.37
C LEU A 41 -2.80 -21.38 -6.43
N ASN A 42 -3.06 -21.13 -7.70
CA ASN A 42 -2.13 -21.37 -8.82
C ASN A 42 -1.53 -20.07 -9.38
N ALA A 43 -1.81 -18.92 -8.79
CA ALA A 43 -1.20 -17.66 -9.18
C ALA A 43 0.26 -17.56 -8.67
N ASP A 44 1.11 -16.87 -9.42
CA ASP A 44 2.49 -16.58 -9.01
C ASP A 44 2.56 -15.43 -8.00
N TRP A 45 1.60 -14.50 -8.08
CA TRP A 45 1.59 -13.29 -7.27
C TRP A 45 0.15 -12.82 -6.98
N ILE A 46 -0.15 -12.54 -5.73
CA ILE A 46 -1.45 -12.06 -5.26
C ILE A 46 -1.33 -10.60 -4.82
N ILE A 47 -2.11 -9.72 -5.44
CA ILE A 47 -2.26 -8.35 -4.97
C ILE A 47 -3.53 -8.28 -4.12
N LYS A 48 -3.32 -8.15 -2.81
CA LYS A 48 -4.39 -8.23 -1.83
C LYS A 48 -4.95 -6.84 -1.48
N SER A 49 -6.27 -6.72 -1.45
CA SER A 49 -6.91 -5.51 -0.90
C SER A 49 -6.58 -5.37 0.60
N PRO A 50 -6.23 -4.14 1.08
CA PRO A 50 -5.80 -3.92 2.46
C PRO A 50 -6.84 -4.35 3.51
N GLY A 51 -8.13 -4.31 3.18
CA GLY A 51 -9.22 -4.71 4.07
C GLY A 51 -9.35 -6.22 4.30
N ILE A 52 -8.63 -7.07 3.57
CA ILE A 52 -8.70 -8.53 3.76
C ILE A 52 -7.77 -8.92 4.91
N PRO A 53 -8.32 -9.47 6.03
CA PRO A 53 -7.51 -9.82 7.20
C PRO A 53 -6.50 -10.94 6.91
N LYS A 54 -5.31 -10.88 7.53
CA LYS A 54 -4.29 -11.95 7.45
C LYS A 54 -4.82 -13.31 7.92
N LYS A 55 -5.79 -13.31 8.86
CA LYS A 55 -6.45 -14.52 9.40
C LYS A 55 -7.51 -15.12 8.50
N ALA A 56 -7.86 -14.52 7.37
CA ALA A 56 -8.81 -15.10 6.42
C ALA A 56 -8.29 -16.45 5.90
N GLU A 57 -9.16 -17.45 5.84
CA GLU A 57 -8.79 -18.83 5.48
C GLU A 57 -8.04 -18.92 4.14
N LEU A 58 -8.53 -18.21 3.14
CA LEU A 58 -7.87 -18.15 1.82
C LEU A 58 -6.46 -17.56 1.91
N ILE A 59 -6.26 -16.49 2.70
CA ILE A 59 -4.94 -15.89 2.89
C ILE A 59 -3.98 -16.87 3.57
N GLN A 60 -4.44 -17.63 4.55
CA GLN A 60 -3.63 -18.68 5.19
C GLN A 60 -3.24 -19.80 4.21
N LYS A 61 -4.17 -20.21 3.32
CA LYS A 61 -3.88 -21.17 2.26
C LYS A 61 -2.83 -20.65 1.26
N ILE A 62 -2.93 -19.38 0.87
CA ILE A 62 -1.96 -18.71 -0.02
C ILE A 62 -0.58 -18.69 0.64
N GLN A 63 -0.50 -18.28 1.91
CA GLN A 63 0.75 -18.27 2.68
C GLN A 63 1.36 -19.67 2.84
N ALA A 64 0.54 -20.68 3.13
CA ALA A 64 0.99 -22.08 3.25
C ALA A 64 1.61 -22.63 1.95
N LYS A 65 1.22 -22.08 0.80
CA LYS A 65 1.81 -22.40 -0.51
C LYS A 65 3.01 -21.52 -0.88
N ASN A 66 3.43 -20.60 -0.01
CA ASN A 66 4.49 -19.62 -0.27
C ASN A 66 4.23 -18.76 -1.53
N ILE A 67 2.97 -18.52 -1.88
CA ILE A 67 2.62 -17.61 -2.97
C ILE A 67 2.87 -16.19 -2.48
N ARG A 68 3.51 -15.37 -3.31
CA ARG A 68 3.79 -13.97 -2.99
C ARG A 68 2.50 -13.19 -2.81
N ILE A 69 2.37 -12.49 -1.67
CA ILE A 69 1.28 -11.54 -1.39
C ILE A 69 1.88 -10.15 -1.29
N SER A 70 1.24 -9.17 -1.91
CA SER A 70 1.65 -7.77 -1.85
C SER A 70 0.44 -6.85 -1.74
N SER A 71 0.67 -5.67 -1.18
CA SER A 71 -0.26 -4.55 -1.29
C SER A 71 -0.15 -3.89 -2.67
N GLU A 72 -1.11 -3.04 -3.01
CA GLU A 72 -1.09 -2.27 -4.27
C GLU A 72 0.12 -1.34 -4.34
N ILE A 73 0.53 -0.73 -3.21
CA ILE A 73 1.70 0.16 -3.16
C ILE A 73 3.01 -0.59 -3.36
N GLU A 74 3.15 -1.78 -2.78
CA GLU A 74 4.29 -2.67 -3.02
C GLU A 74 4.39 -3.02 -4.50
N PHE A 75 3.29 -3.54 -5.05
CA PHE A 75 3.23 -3.93 -6.46
C PHE A 75 3.61 -2.77 -7.39
N ALA A 76 3.00 -1.60 -7.20
CA ALA A 76 3.22 -0.47 -8.09
C ALA A 76 4.64 0.09 -8.00
N SER A 77 5.26 0.06 -6.82
CA SER A 77 6.62 0.56 -6.63
C SER A 77 7.69 -0.21 -7.42
N GLU A 78 7.41 -1.45 -7.81
CA GLU A 78 8.32 -2.25 -8.63
C GLU A 78 8.32 -1.85 -10.13
N PHE A 79 7.39 -0.98 -10.54
CA PHE A 79 7.23 -0.54 -11.93
C PHE A 79 7.51 0.95 -12.13
N THR A 80 8.18 1.61 -11.18
CA THR A 80 8.55 3.01 -11.30
C THR A 80 9.89 3.30 -10.63
N ASP A 81 10.68 4.16 -11.25
CA ASP A 81 11.93 4.71 -10.68
C ASP A 81 11.70 6.08 -10.01
N ALA A 82 10.45 6.54 -9.93
CA ALA A 82 10.10 7.81 -9.33
C ALA A 82 10.42 7.84 -7.82
N LYS A 83 10.81 9.00 -7.32
CA LYS A 83 11.03 9.19 -5.88
C LYS A 83 9.70 9.22 -5.13
N ILE A 84 9.54 8.33 -4.17
CA ILE A 84 8.34 8.21 -3.36
C ILE A 84 8.51 8.96 -2.05
N ILE A 85 7.55 9.84 -1.74
CA ILE A 85 7.37 10.48 -0.44
C ILE A 85 6.15 9.81 0.19
N ALA A 86 6.37 8.97 1.20
CA ALA A 86 5.31 8.18 1.83
C ALA A 86 4.97 8.73 3.22
N ILE A 87 3.69 8.91 3.49
CA ILE A 87 3.18 9.49 4.73
C ILE A 87 2.29 8.49 5.45
N THR A 88 2.64 8.14 6.69
CA THR A 88 1.82 7.33 7.59
C THR A 88 1.62 8.01 8.94
N GLY A 89 0.82 7.40 9.79
CA GLY A 89 0.48 7.90 11.13
C GLY A 89 -0.98 7.55 11.47
N SER A 90 -1.38 7.80 12.69
CA SER A 90 -2.78 7.62 13.09
C SER A 90 -3.64 8.76 12.55
N ASN A 91 -3.23 10.01 12.77
CA ASN A 91 -3.97 11.22 12.39
C ASN A 91 -3.15 12.15 11.50
N GLY A 92 -3.85 12.95 10.67
CA GLY A 92 -3.24 14.01 9.86
C GLY A 92 -2.65 13.55 8.52
N LYS A 93 -2.67 12.27 8.19
CA LYS A 93 -2.14 11.72 6.94
C LYS A 93 -2.64 12.47 5.70
N THR A 94 -3.95 12.51 5.50
CA THR A 94 -4.59 13.12 4.32
C THR A 94 -4.21 14.59 4.16
N THR A 95 -4.24 15.35 5.27
CA THR A 95 -3.89 16.77 5.26
C THR A 95 -2.42 16.99 4.88
N THR A 96 -1.52 16.22 5.51
CA THR A 96 -0.08 16.33 5.25
C THR A 96 0.29 15.91 3.84
N THR A 97 -0.26 14.78 3.38
CA THR A 97 -0.05 14.26 2.02
C THR A 97 -0.51 15.26 0.97
N SER A 98 -1.74 15.80 1.13
CA SER A 98 -2.30 16.81 0.23
C SER A 98 -1.51 18.12 0.25
N LEU A 99 -1.02 18.54 1.41
CA LEU A 99 -0.21 19.75 1.55
C LEU A 99 1.15 19.62 0.84
N ILE A 100 1.86 18.51 1.07
CA ILE A 100 3.14 18.23 0.41
C ILE A 100 2.94 18.19 -1.11
N TYR A 101 1.94 17.44 -1.59
CA TYR A 101 1.60 17.42 -3.01
C TYR A 101 1.34 18.83 -3.57
N HIS A 102 0.52 19.63 -2.87
CA HIS A 102 0.19 20.99 -3.29
C HIS A 102 1.44 21.89 -3.40
N ILE A 103 2.35 21.81 -2.43
CA ILE A 103 3.60 22.58 -2.44
C ILE A 103 4.46 22.20 -3.66
N LEU A 104 4.71 20.91 -3.85
CA LEU A 104 5.53 20.41 -4.95
C LEU A 104 4.90 20.73 -6.32
N LYS A 105 3.58 20.58 -6.43
CA LYS A 105 2.85 20.89 -7.66
C LYS A 105 2.90 22.36 -8.03
N ASN A 106 2.77 23.27 -7.04
CA ASN A 106 2.85 24.71 -7.26
C ASN A 106 4.28 25.19 -7.59
N ASP A 107 5.30 24.45 -7.14
CA ASP A 107 6.69 24.70 -7.54
C ASP A 107 7.02 24.17 -8.95
N GLY A 108 6.04 23.59 -9.63
CA GLY A 108 6.16 23.10 -11.01
C GLY A 108 6.74 21.70 -11.14
N MET A 109 6.87 20.96 -10.02
CA MET A 109 7.37 19.60 -10.06
C MET A 109 6.40 18.64 -10.75
N ASN A 110 6.95 17.65 -11.44
CA ASN A 110 6.19 16.56 -12.04
C ASN A 110 5.85 15.49 -10.98
N VAL A 111 4.71 15.69 -10.28
CA VAL A 111 4.35 14.93 -9.07
C VAL A 111 2.93 14.35 -9.14
N GLY A 112 2.80 13.08 -8.76
CA GLY A 112 1.53 12.37 -8.58
C GLY A 112 1.10 12.31 -7.11
N LEU A 113 -0.20 12.16 -6.87
CA LEU A 113 -0.82 12.00 -5.54
C LEU A 113 -1.61 10.70 -5.50
N GLY A 114 -1.32 9.82 -4.54
CA GLY A 114 -2.01 8.53 -4.48
C GLY A 114 -1.90 7.79 -3.15
N GLY A 115 -2.10 6.48 -3.23
CA GLY A 115 -2.10 5.58 -2.07
C GLY A 115 -3.50 5.44 -1.47
N ASN A 116 -3.62 5.60 -0.16
CA ASN A 116 -4.90 5.47 0.57
C ASN A 116 -5.88 6.63 0.29
N ILE A 117 -5.45 7.64 -0.45
CA ILE A 117 -6.25 8.81 -0.90
C ILE A 117 -6.06 9.06 -2.39
N GLY A 118 -6.99 9.80 -2.98
CA GLY A 118 -6.87 10.23 -4.38
C GLY A 118 -7.01 9.10 -5.37
N TYR A 119 -6.11 9.05 -6.33
CA TYR A 119 -6.08 8.01 -7.37
C TYR A 119 -5.20 6.83 -6.95
N SER A 120 -5.52 5.63 -7.45
CA SER A 120 -4.67 4.45 -7.27
C SER A 120 -3.24 4.75 -7.73
N PHE A 121 -2.26 4.41 -6.90
CA PHE A 121 -0.85 4.57 -7.23
C PHE A 121 -0.46 3.69 -8.42
N ALA A 122 -0.92 2.43 -8.43
CA ALA A 122 -0.68 1.51 -9.53
C ALA A 122 -1.27 2.01 -10.87
N LYS A 123 -2.46 2.65 -10.81
CA LYS A 123 -3.03 3.24 -12.02
C LYS A 123 -2.18 4.39 -12.56
N GLN A 124 -1.70 5.27 -11.68
CA GLN A 124 -0.83 6.37 -12.09
C GLN A 124 0.49 5.87 -12.66
N VAL A 125 1.13 4.88 -12.02
CA VAL A 125 2.36 4.26 -12.55
C VAL A 125 2.13 3.62 -13.92
N ALA A 126 0.92 3.08 -14.16
CA ALA A 126 0.59 2.47 -15.46
C ALA A 126 0.23 3.49 -16.56
N ASP A 127 -0.28 4.66 -16.20
CA ASP A 127 -0.84 5.64 -17.15
C ASP A 127 0.03 6.90 -17.31
N ASP A 128 0.78 7.27 -16.28
CA ASP A 128 1.52 8.52 -16.17
C ASP A 128 3.03 8.27 -16.00
N ASN A 129 3.83 9.32 -16.16
CA ASN A 129 5.27 9.27 -15.92
C ASN A 129 5.67 10.44 -15.00
N PHE A 130 5.37 10.29 -13.70
CA PHE A 130 5.77 11.26 -12.69
C PHE A 130 7.20 11.01 -12.22
N GLU A 131 7.91 12.09 -11.86
CA GLU A 131 9.24 12.03 -11.24
C GLU A 131 9.15 11.81 -9.72
N TYR A 132 8.01 12.20 -9.13
CA TYR A 132 7.73 12.07 -7.70
C TYR A 132 6.31 11.56 -7.47
N TYR A 133 6.14 10.78 -6.42
CA TYR A 133 4.82 10.42 -5.89
C TYR A 133 4.73 10.80 -4.42
N VAL A 134 3.63 11.45 -4.02
CA VAL A 134 3.28 11.68 -2.63
C VAL A 134 2.16 10.72 -2.28
N LEU A 135 2.45 9.76 -1.38
CA LEU A 135 1.54 8.67 -1.07
C LEU A 135 1.08 8.72 0.38
N GLU A 136 -0.23 8.71 0.58
CA GLU A 136 -0.79 8.34 1.89
C GLU A 136 -0.74 6.82 2.04
N VAL A 137 -0.17 6.34 3.16
CA VAL A 137 0.00 4.91 3.39
C VAL A 137 -0.61 4.50 4.74
N SER A 138 -1.50 3.52 4.69
CA SER A 138 -2.08 2.89 5.89
C SER A 138 -1.17 1.80 6.46
N SER A 139 -1.37 1.44 7.75
CA SER A 139 -0.68 0.30 8.34
C SER A 139 -0.97 -1.02 7.60
N PHE A 140 -2.21 -1.21 7.15
CA PHE A 140 -2.61 -2.42 6.40
C PHE A 140 -1.88 -2.57 5.05
N GLN A 141 -1.57 -1.46 4.38
CA GLN A 141 -0.77 -1.49 3.15
C GLN A 141 0.69 -1.81 3.46
N LEU A 142 1.22 -1.31 4.58
CA LEU A 142 2.58 -1.60 5.05
C LEU A 142 2.74 -3.03 5.55
N ASP A 143 1.67 -3.68 6.00
CA ASP A 143 1.71 -5.08 6.44
C ASP A 143 2.16 -6.06 5.35
N ASP A 144 1.93 -5.72 4.08
CA ASP A 144 2.20 -6.60 2.94
C ASP A 144 3.31 -6.03 2.03
N ILE A 145 4.22 -5.21 2.56
CA ILE A 145 5.43 -4.75 1.84
C ILE A 145 6.58 -5.74 1.98
N GLN A 146 7.45 -5.77 0.99
CA GLN A 146 8.68 -6.56 0.95
C GLN A 146 9.87 -5.71 0.45
N ASN A 147 9.68 -4.93 -0.61
CA ASN A 147 10.70 -4.13 -1.26
C ASN A 147 10.34 -2.63 -1.30
N PHE A 148 9.12 -2.26 -0.92
CA PHE A 148 8.67 -0.88 -0.93
C PHE A 148 9.65 0.01 -0.17
N ARG A 149 10.29 0.95 -0.87
CA ARG A 149 11.36 1.81 -0.35
C ARG A 149 11.08 3.27 -0.68
N PRO A 150 10.43 4.02 0.22
CA PRO A 150 10.26 5.46 0.05
C PRO A 150 11.61 6.19 0.10
N TYR A 151 11.81 7.17 -0.79
CA TYR A 151 12.92 8.12 -0.70
C TYR A 151 12.82 8.99 0.57
N ILE A 152 11.60 9.45 0.88
CA ILE A 152 11.28 10.12 2.15
C ILE A 152 10.08 9.42 2.77
N SER A 153 10.19 9.02 4.03
CA SER A 153 9.08 8.51 4.83
C SER A 153 8.76 9.44 6.00
N LEU A 154 7.47 9.66 6.25
CA LEU A 154 6.97 10.46 7.37
C LEU A 154 6.08 9.61 8.27
N LEU A 155 6.39 9.57 9.56
CA LEU A 155 5.52 9.07 10.61
C LEU A 155 5.03 10.24 11.46
N LEU A 156 3.78 10.63 11.28
CA LEU A 156 3.25 11.87 11.87
C LEU A 156 3.02 11.74 13.39
N ASN A 157 2.36 10.67 13.78
CA ASN A 157 2.02 10.37 15.17
C ASN A 157 1.48 8.95 15.29
N LEU A 158 1.48 8.44 16.52
CA LEU A 158 0.88 7.17 16.89
C LEU A 158 -0.18 7.41 17.98
N SER A 159 -1.37 6.91 17.78
CA SER A 159 -2.44 6.82 18.76
C SER A 159 -3.23 5.53 18.55
N GLN A 160 -3.90 5.05 19.58
CA GLN A 160 -4.66 3.80 19.50
C GLN A 160 -5.78 3.92 18.46
N ASP A 161 -5.68 3.12 17.40
CA ASP A 161 -6.64 3.06 16.31
C ASP A 161 -6.58 1.68 15.67
N HIS A 162 -7.70 1.18 15.14
CA HIS A 162 -7.79 -0.13 14.46
C HIS A 162 -7.17 -1.32 15.22
N LEU A 163 -7.13 -1.28 16.56
CA LEU A 163 -6.48 -2.31 17.37
C LEU A 163 -7.11 -3.71 17.22
N ASP A 164 -8.37 -3.79 16.81
CA ASP A 164 -9.07 -5.03 16.49
C ASP A 164 -8.38 -5.86 15.38
N GLN A 165 -7.62 -5.21 14.51
CA GLN A 165 -6.84 -5.84 13.45
C GLN A 165 -5.43 -6.27 13.92
N TYR A 166 -4.97 -5.73 15.05
CA TYR A 166 -3.65 -5.95 15.65
C TYR A 166 -3.74 -6.62 17.03
N ASN A 167 -4.67 -7.57 17.20
CA ASN A 167 -4.86 -8.35 18.42
C ASN A 167 -5.04 -7.49 19.70
N TYR A 168 -5.53 -6.25 19.54
CA TYR A 168 -5.58 -5.21 20.59
C TYR A 168 -4.20 -4.83 21.14
N ASP A 169 -3.12 -5.12 20.41
CA ASP A 169 -1.75 -4.76 20.74
C ASP A 169 -1.35 -3.45 20.06
N TYR A 170 -1.13 -2.43 20.87
CA TYR A 170 -0.74 -1.10 20.37
C TYR A 170 0.69 -1.07 19.82
N GLU A 171 1.58 -1.90 20.35
CA GLU A 171 2.96 -2.02 19.85
C GLU A 171 2.97 -2.70 18.47
N GLU A 172 2.19 -3.75 18.27
CA GLU A 172 2.03 -4.42 16.97
C GLU A 172 1.53 -3.42 15.90
N TYR A 173 0.51 -2.62 16.22
CA TYR A 173 0.01 -1.56 15.36
C TYR A 173 1.07 -0.50 15.03
N ALA A 174 1.82 -0.05 16.03
CA ALA A 174 2.88 0.92 15.83
C ALA A 174 4.01 0.37 14.97
N MET A 175 4.45 -0.88 15.23
CA MET A 175 5.45 -1.57 14.41
C MET A 175 5.02 -1.72 12.96
N ALA A 176 3.74 -2.00 12.68
CA ALA A 176 3.21 -2.04 11.32
C ALA A 176 3.43 -0.72 10.56
N LYS A 177 3.33 0.43 11.24
CA LYS A 177 3.63 1.74 10.62
C LYS A 177 5.13 1.99 10.46
N PHE A 178 5.96 1.53 11.39
CA PHE A 178 7.42 1.65 11.29
C PHE A 178 7.98 0.85 10.11
N ARG A 179 7.27 -0.15 9.60
CA ARG A 179 7.67 -0.86 8.39
C ARG A 179 7.88 0.07 7.18
N ILE A 180 7.33 1.27 7.20
CA ILE A 180 7.59 2.28 6.16
C ILE A 180 9.10 2.58 5.98
N THR A 181 9.93 2.28 6.98
CA THR A 181 11.38 2.46 6.96
C THR A 181 12.16 1.17 6.69
N GLU A 182 11.49 0.01 6.61
CA GLU A 182 12.10 -1.33 6.62
C GLU A 182 13.17 -1.52 5.53
N ASN A 183 12.94 -0.94 4.35
CA ASN A 183 13.83 -1.06 3.20
C ASN A 183 14.62 0.22 2.90
N GLN A 184 14.56 1.24 3.76
CA GLN A 184 15.31 2.48 3.57
C GLN A 184 16.81 2.26 3.77
N GLU A 185 17.60 2.92 2.94
CA GLU A 185 19.06 2.93 2.95
C GLU A 185 19.60 4.31 3.35
N ASN A 186 20.93 4.46 3.40
CA ASN A 186 21.61 5.66 3.89
C ASN A 186 21.29 6.95 3.09
N ASP A 187 20.79 6.84 1.88
CA ASP A 187 20.38 7.97 1.03
C ASP A 187 18.89 8.33 1.14
N ASN A 188 18.16 7.62 1.99
CA ASN A 188 16.75 7.86 2.25
C ASN A 188 16.55 8.62 3.57
N PHE A 189 15.40 9.26 3.73
CA PHE A 189 15.12 10.11 4.87
C PHE A 189 13.89 9.61 5.62
N PHE A 190 14.03 9.51 6.95
CA PHE A 190 12.91 9.26 7.85
C PHE A 190 12.63 10.49 8.71
N ILE A 191 11.40 10.98 8.65
CA ILE A 191 10.93 12.14 9.40
C ILE A 191 9.85 11.69 10.38
N TYR A 192 10.03 11.97 11.66
CA TYR A 192 9.06 11.60 12.69
C TYR A 192 8.93 12.68 13.76
N ASN A 193 7.85 12.63 14.54
CA ASN A 193 7.67 13.51 15.68
C ASN A 193 8.45 12.98 16.90
N LYS A 194 9.55 13.64 17.24
CA LYS A 194 10.38 13.26 18.38
C LYS A 194 9.69 13.39 19.76
N ASP A 195 8.54 14.09 19.82
CA ASP A 195 7.78 14.26 21.06
C ASP A 195 6.69 13.18 21.21
N ASP A 196 6.53 12.31 20.23
CA ASP A 196 5.65 11.14 20.30
C ASP A 196 6.33 10.00 21.08
N GLU A 197 5.82 9.71 22.28
CA GLU A 197 6.43 8.75 23.21
C GLU A 197 6.49 7.32 22.63
N MET A 198 5.44 6.89 21.89
CA MET A 198 5.45 5.55 21.29
C MET A 198 6.51 5.46 20.20
N SER A 199 6.65 6.49 19.37
CA SER A 199 7.70 6.56 18.34
C SER A 199 9.09 6.47 18.95
N LYS A 200 9.35 7.15 20.06
CA LYS A 200 10.63 7.04 20.79
C LYS A 200 10.88 5.62 21.27
N ASN A 201 9.89 5.03 21.96
CA ASN A 201 10.02 3.69 22.53
C ASN A 201 10.32 2.62 21.46
N ILE A 202 9.78 2.77 20.26
CA ILE A 202 10.04 1.83 19.16
C ILE A 202 11.45 2.08 18.58
N LEU A 203 11.83 3.33 18.34
CA LEU A 203 13.15 3.67 17.81
C LEU A 203 14.31 3.23 18.71
N GLU A 204 14.09 3.18 20.03
CA GLU A 204 15.07 2.66 20.98
C GLU A 204 15.24 1.12 20.91
N LYS A 205 14.28 0.43 20.28
CA LYS A 205 14.28 -1.04 20.12
C LYS A 205 14.82 -1.48 18.75
N LEU A 206 14.84 -0.59 17.77
CA LEU A 206 15.34 -0.84 16.39
C LEU A 206 16.83 -0.56 16.29
#